data_65c656a447d28b720ca62a490cee645f
#
_entry.id   65c656a447d28b720ca62a490cee645f
#
_cell.length_a   1.000
_cell.length_b   1.000
_cell.length_c   1.000
_cell.angle_alpha   90.00
_cell.angle_beta   90.00
_cell.angle_gamma   90.00
#
_symmetry.space_group_name_H-M   'P 1'
#
loop_
_entity.id
_entity.type
_entity.pdbx_description
1 polymer ?
#
loop_
_entity_poly.entity_id
_entity_poly.type
_entity_poly.pdbx_seq_one_letter_code
_entity_poly.pdbx_strand_id
1 'polypeptide(L)'
;GLSAARKLSEINSNKKIVIVDAQLAGEGASSRNSGYLVDTTLNDGFTSNKNIESYKTKVKIYDLGIKTVKRFIKQYQVDCDWNECGKYYASSKLQDEKKLTRFNNMLTSLKINNQILYKDDLLKKLGTEFYKIAIYTNFIKFCSKPLKQVIFIYNFIFNS
;
A
#
# COMPACT_ATOMS: atom_id res chain seq x y z
N GLY A 1 0.75 -18.01 -5.13
CA GLY A 1 1.55 -19.20 -4.88
C GLY A 1 2.25 -19.17 -3.54
N LEU A 2 3.32 -18.37 -3.37
CA LEU A 2 4.20 -18.40 -2.19
C LEU A 2 3.49 -18.22 -0.85
N SER A 3 2.60 -17.24 -0.70
CA SER A 3 1.85 -17.02 0.56
C SER A 3 0.91 -18.19 0.90
N ALA A 4 0.31 -18.80 -0.11
CA ALA A 4 -0.54 -19.98 0.09
C ALA A 4 0.30 -21.20 0.50
N ALA A 5 1.42 -21.43 -0.17
CA ALA A 5 2.33 -22.53 0.15
C ALA A 5 2.90 -22.39 1.57
N ARG A 6 3.33 -21.19 1.96
CA ARG A 6 3.76 -20.92 3.34
C ARG A 6 2.67 -21.26 4.34
N LYS A 7 1.43 -20.83 4.11
CA LYS A 7 0.33 -21.11 5.02
C LYS A 7 -0.02 -22.61 5.08
N LEU A 8 0.06 -23.28 3.93
CA LEU A 8 -0.13 -24.73 3.88
C LEU A 8 0.96 -25.49 4.63
N SER A 9 2.23 -25.07 4.56
CA SER A 9 3.33 -25.70 5.30
C SER A 9 3.16 -25.54 6.82
N GLU A 10 2.67 -24.37 7.28
CA GLU A 10 2.36 -24.13 8.68
C GLU A 10 1.24 -25.05 9.21
N ILE A 11 0.24 -25.36 8.37
CA ILE A 11 -0.93 -26.16 8.76
C ILE A 11 -0.67 -27.66 8.59
N ASN A 12 0.15 -28.04 7.62
CA ASN A 12 0.40 -29.42 7.23
C ASN A 12 1.91 -29.72 7.23
N SER A 13 2.54 -29.66 8.39
CA SER A 13 4.00 -29.85 8.54
C SER A 13 4.52 -31.20 8.01
N ASN A 14 3.65 -32.21 7.94
CA ASN A 14 4.03 -33.57 7.49
C ASN A 14 3.84 -33.78 5.99
N LYS A 15 3.34 -32.79 5.23
CA LYS A 15 3.10 -32.93 3.81
C LYS A 15 4.13 -32.19 2.98
N LYS A 16 4.63 -32.86 1.95
CA LYS A 16 5.48 -32.21 0.95
C LYS A 16 4.64 -31.26 0.11
N ILE A 17 5.03 -29.98 0.10
CA ILE A 17 4.39 -28.94 -0.69
C ILE A 17 5.34 -28.58 -1.84
N VAL A 18 4.83 -28.62 -3.07
CA VAL A 18 5.59 -28.26 -4.27
C VAL A 18 4.95 -27.03 -4.89
N ILE A 19 5.76 -26.03 -5.20
CA ILE A 19 5.35 -24.85 -5.97
C ILE A 19 5.96 -24.98 -7.36
N VAL A 20 5.14 -24.81 -8.38
CA VAL A 20 5.57 -24.82 -9.78
C VAL A 20 5.33 -23.45 -10.37
N ASP A 21 6.35 -22.87 -10.98
CA ASP A 21 6.28 -21.59 -11.68
C ASP A 21 6.96 -21.72 -13.04
N ALA A 22 6.46 -20.99 -14.04
CA ALA A 22 7.04 -20.98 -15.38
C ALA A 22 8.33 -20.12 -15.47
N GLN A 23 8.59 -19.29 -14.46
CA GLN A 23 9.71 -18.34 -14.42
C GLN A 23 10.49 -18.50 -13.13
N LEU A 24 11.67 -17.89 -13.08
CA LEU A 24 12.46 -17.81 -11.85
C LEU A 24 11.74 -16.96 -10.78
N ALA A 25 12.01 -17.29 -9.51
CA ALA A 25 11.44 -16.54 -8.40
C ALA A 25 11.81 -15.05 -8.51
N GLY A 26 10.81 -14.19 -8.47
CA GLY A 26 11.02 -12.74 -8.57
C GLY A 26 10.94 -12.18 -9.98
N GLU A 27 10.63 -12.95 -10.99
CA GLU A 27 10.42 -12.44 -12.36
C GLU A 27 8.99 -11.98 -12.64
N GLY A 28 8.06 -12.25 -11.73
CA GLY A 28 6.66 -11.84 -11.85
C GLY A 28 6.37 -10.40 -11.39
N ALA A 29 5.12 -9.97 -11.56
CA ALA A 29 4.65 -8.63 -11.24
C ALA A 29 4.86 -8.21 -9.76
N SER A 30 4.85 -9.18 -8.83
CA SER A 30 5.06 -8.92 -7.40
C SER A 30 6.43 -8.35 -7.06
N SER A 31 7.42 -8.53 -7.90
CA SER A 31 8.78 -8.02 -7.75
C SER A 31 9.15 -6.91 -8.73
N ARG A 32 8.34 -6.73 -9.77
CA ARG A 32 8.56 -5.73 -10.84
C ARG A 32 7.61 -4.53 -10.72
N ASN A 33 7.25 -4.16 -9.51
CA ASN A 33 6.42 -3.00 -9.23
C ASN A 33 7.23 -1.89 -8.56
N SER A 34 6.62 -0.72 -8.41
CA SER A 34 7.25 0.45 -7.79
C SER A 34 7.38 0.36 -6.26
N GLY A 35 6.93 -0.73 -5.63
CA GLY A 35 7.05 -0.94 -4.18
C GLY A 35 6.05 -0.18 -3.32
N TYR A 36 5.07 0.52 -3.92
CA TYR A 36 4.02 1.18 -3.16
C TYR A 36 2.99 0.18 -2.64
N LEU A 37 2.83 0.16 -1.33
CA LEU A 37 1.78 -0.58 -0.63
C LEU A 37 0.66 0.40 -0.29
N VAL A 38 -0.47 0.26 -0.97
CA VAL A 38 -1.61 1.17 -0.89
C VAL A 38 -2.73 0.47 -0.14
N ASP A 39 -3.22 1.08 0.93
CA ASP A 39 -4.34 0.58 1.71
C ASP A 39 -5.71 1.10 1.24
N THR A 40 -5.73 1.92 0.21
CA THR A 40 -6.96 2.42 -0.41
C THR A 40 -6.87 2.40 -1.92
N THR A 41 -7.89 1.86 -2.59
CA THR A 41 -8.07 1.97 -4.05
C THR A 41 -8.96 3.15 -4.43
N LEU A 42 -8.97 4.21 -3.64
CA LEU A 42 -9.79 5.41 -3.88
C LEU A 42 -9.31 6.24 -5.08
N ASN A 43 -8.70 5.60 -6.07
CA ASN A 43 -8.21 6.25 -7.29
C ASN A 43 -9.30 6.40 -8.38
N ASP A 44 -10.47 5.82 -8.19
CA ASP A 44 -11.57 5.79 -9.15
C ASP A 44 -12.41 7.08 -9.15
N GLY A 45 -11.79 8.18 -8.78
CA GLY A 45 -12.27 9.53 -9.07
C GLY A 45 -13.33 10.07 -8.14
N PHE A 46 -13.51 9.51 -6.94
CA PHE A 46 -14.30 10.13 -5.86
C PHE A 46 -15.74 10.50 -6.22
N THR A 47 -16.34 9.82 -7.18
CA THR A 47 -17.54 10.33 -7.84
C THR A 47 -18.85 9.74 -7.34
N SER A 48 -18.85 8.74 -6.47
CA SER A 48 -20.12 8.21 -5.98
C SER A 48 -20.08 7.78 -4.51
N ASN A 49 -20.97 8.37 -3.72
CA ASN A 49 -21.32 7.89 -2.38
C ASN A 49 -21.98 6.48 -2.39
N LYS A 50 -22.14 5.87 -3.56
CA LYS A 50 -22.96 4.68 -3.74
C LYS A 50 -22.44 3.41 -3.07
N ASN A 51 -21.20 3.42 -2.53
CA ASN A 51 -20.58 2.20 -1.99
C ASN A 51 -19.70 2.43 -0.74
N ILE A 52 -20.05 3.34 0.15
CA ILE A 52 -19.25 3.59 1.38
C ILE A 52 -19.00 2.31 2.17
N GLU A 53 -19.98 1.42 2.31
CA GLU A 53 -19.80 0.15 3.04
C GLU A 53 -18.81 -0.79 2.35
N SER A 54 -18.84 -0.85 1.02
CA SER A 54 -17.83 -1.59 0.24
C SER A 54 -16.43 -1.01 0.46
N TYR A 55 -16.29 0.31 0.49
CA TYR A 55 -15.01 0.96 0.79
C TYR A 55 -14.53 0.68 2.21
N LYS A 56 -15.40 0.72 3.22
CA LYS A 56 -15.04 0.35 4.60
C LYS A 56 -14.47 -1.08 4.68
N THR A 57 -15.08 -2.00 3.98
CA THR A 57 -14.62 -3.39 3.93
C THR A 57 -13.26 -3.48 3.25
N LYS A 58 -13.08 -2.83 2.10
CA LYS A 58 -11.80 -2.78 1.39
C LYS A 58 -10.69 -2.18 2.25
N VAL A 59 -10.93 -1.04 2.89
CA VAL A 59 -9.96 -0.40 3.80
C VAL A 59 -9.51 -1.35 4.91
N LYS A 60 -10.43 -2.09 5.54
CA LYS A 60 -10.09 -3.08 6.55
C LYS A 60 -9.21 -4.21 6.00
N ILE A 61 -9.52 -4.70 4.81
CA ILE A 61 -8.74 -5.78 4.16
C ILE A 61 -7.33 -5.29 3.82
N TYR A 62 -7.20 -4.09 3.26
CA TYR A 62 -5.89 -3.53 2.90
C TYR A 62 -5.04 -3.21 4.13
N ASP A 63 -5.63 -2.63 5.18
CA ASP A 63 -4.95 -2.39 6.46
C ASP A 63 -4.42 -3.70 7.07
N LEU A 64 -5.24 -4.76 7.05
CA LEU A 64 -4.81 -6.09 7.48
C LEU A 64 -3.66 -6.62 6.63
N GLY A 65 -3.72 -6.43 5.32
CA GLY A 65 -2.65 -6.82 4.39
C GLY A 65 -1.34 -6.10 4.71
N ILE A 66 -1.37 -4.78 4.86
CA ILE A 66 -0.20 -3.98 5.20
C ILE A 66 0.38 -4.35 6.56
N LYS A 67 -0.47 -4.51 7.59
CA LYS A 67 -0.04 -4.96 8.92
C LYS A 67 0.62 -6.35 8.87
N THR A 68 0.11 -7.23 8.02
CA THR A 68 0.67 -8.58 7.84
C THR A 68 2.06 -8.49 7.19
N VAL A 69 2.22 -7.70 6.14
CA VAL A 69 3.53 -7.47 5.48
C VAL A 69 4.51 -6.83 6.46
N LYS A 70 4.11 -5.78 7.18
CA LYS A 70 4.96 -5.10 8.18
C LYS A 70 5.43 -6.05 9.28
N ARG A 71 4.52 -6.88 9.79
CA ARG A 71 4.86 -7.89 10.81
C ARG A 71 5.86 -8.90 10.26
N PHE A 72 5.67 -9.38 9.04
CA PHE A 72 6.58 -10.29 8.36
C PHE A 72 7.98 -9.67 8.19
N ILE A 73 8.06 -8.45 7.66
CA ILE A 73 9.33 -7.71 7.50
C ILE A 73 10.07 -7.61 8.83
N LYS A 74 9.35 -7.23 9.91
CA LYS A 74 9.93 -7.10 11.24
C LYS A 74 10.38 -8.44 11.82
N GLN A 75 9.56 -9.47 11.70
CA GLN A 75 9.83 -10.81 12.23
C GLN A 75 11.07 -11.44 11.62
N TYR A 76 11.26 -11.26 10.31
CA TYR A 76 12.34 -11.87 9.55
C TYR A 76 13.46 -10.89 9.17
N GLN A 77 13.40 -9.67 9.70
CA GLN A 77 14.41 -8.60 9.46
C GLN A 77 14.72 -8.39 7.97
N VAL A 78 13.66 -8.37 7.14
CA VAL A 78 13.81 -8.23 5.69
C VAL A 78 14.30 -6.83 5.35
N ASP A 79 15.49 -6.73 4.78
CA ASP A 79 16.04 -5.47 4.27
C ASP A 79 15.34 -5.04 2.97
N CYS A 80 14.29 -4.25 3.10
CA CYS A 80 13.49 -3.79 1.95
C CYS A 80 13.27 -2.27 1.93
N ASP A 81 14.02 -1.51 2.72
CA ASP A 81 13.89 -0.06 2.84
C ASP A 81 12.44 0.36 3.15
N TRP A 82 11.83 -0.26 4.16
CA TRP A 82 10.47 0.05 4.55
C TRP A 82 10.34 1.50 5.02
N ASN A 83 9.47 2.27 4.37
CA ASN A 83 9.20 3.66 4.71
C ASN A 83 7.69 3.95 4.78
N GLU A 84 7.26 4.63 5.83
CA GLU A 84 5.87 5.04 6.05
C GLU A 84 5.71 6.51 5.64
N CYS A 85 5.81 6.79 4.35
CA CYS A 85 5.93 8.15 3.81
C CYS A 85 4.61 8.89 3.59
N GLY A 86 3.46 8.19 3.59
CA GLY A 86 2.18 8.79 3.24
C GLY A 86 2.03 9.13 1.75
N LYS A 87 0.92 9.81 1.40
CA LYS A 87 0.60 10.18 0.02
C LYS A 87 -0.04 11.56 -0.04
N TYR A 88 0.32 12.30 -1.08
CA TYR A 88 -0.32 13.56 -1.46
C TYR A 88 -1.22 13.36 -2.67
N TYR A 89 -2.47 13.76 -2.57
CA TYR A 89 -3.39 13.93 -3.70
C TYR A 89 -3.40 15.42 -4.01
N ALA A 90 -2.52 15.84 -4.90
CA ALA A 90 -2.24 17.25 -5.13
C ALA A 90 -2.78 17.73 -6.47
N SER A 91 -3.20 19.01 -6.52
CA SER A 91 -3.55 19.72 -7.76
C SER A 91 -2.81 21.04 -7.86
N SER A 92 -2.40 21.37 -9.09
CA SER A 92 -1.89 22.69 -9.45
C SER A 92 -2.99 23.73 -9.70
N LYS A 93 -4.27 23.30 -9.69
CA LYS A 93 -5.43 24.13 -10.01
C LYS A 93 -6.31 24.33 -8.78
N LEU A 94 -6.56 25.58 -8.38
CA LEU A 94 -7.50 25.90 -7.30
C LEU A 94 -8.94 25.46 -7.61
N GLN A 95 -9.30 25.35 -8.87
CA GLN A 95 -10.63 24.85 -9.28
C GLN A 95 -10.94 23.44 -8.77
N ASP A 96 -9.91 22.65 -8.46
CA ASP A 96 -10.06 21.30 -7.91
C ASP A 96 -10.34 21.28 -6.40
N GLU A 97 -10.35 22.42 -5.73
CA GLU A 97 -10.57 22.52 -4.29
C GLU A 97 -11.88 21.84 -3.86
N LYS A 98 -12.98 22.11 -4.56
CA LYS A 98 -14.29 21.49 -4.26
C LYS A 98 -14.23 19.96 -4.36
N LYS A 99 -13.51 19.45 -5.35
CA LYS A 99 -13.32 18.00 -5.56
C LYS A 99 -12.49 17.39 -4.44
N LEU A 100 -11.38 18.03 -4.09
CA LEU A 100 -10.50 17.58 -3.02
C LEU A 100 -11.20 17.66 -1.64
N THR A 101 -11.98 18.72 -1.38
CA THR A 101 -12.77 18.83 -0.15
C THR A 101 -13.80 17.71 -0.02
N ARG A 102 -14.50 17.35 -1.08
CA ARG A 102 -15.41 16.18 -1.09
C ARG A 102 -14.66 14.90 -0.76
N PHE A 103 -13.48 14.72 -1.35
CA PHE A 103 -12.64 13.58 -1.06
C PHE A 103 -12.16 13.56 0.40
N ASN A 104 -11.73 14.68 0.93
CA ASN A 104 -11.37 14.83 2.34
C ASN A 104 -12.51 14.39 3.27
N ASN A 105 -13.73 14.87 3.00
CA ASN A 105 -14.91 14.52 3.79
C ASN A 105 -15.21 13.00 3.73
N MET A 106 -15.03 12.39 2.57
CA MET A 106 -15.16 10.94 2.42
C MET A 106 -14.10 10.19 3.22
N LEU A 107 -12.84 10.59 3.16
CA LEU A 107 -11.77 9.98 3.96
C LEU A 107 -12.07 10.09 5.46
N THR A 108 -12.54 11.24 5.90
CA THR A 108 -12.96 11.47 7.29
C THR A 108 -14.13 10.55 7.69
N SER A 109 -15.12 10.36 6.83
CA SER A 109 -16.24 9.44 7.08
C SER A 109 -15.81 7.99 7.18
N LEU A 110 -14.72 7.63 6.50
CA LEU A 110 -14.06 6.31 6.57
C LEU A 110 -13.10 6.18 7.77
N LYS A 111 -12.99 7.21 8.61
CA LYS A 111 -12.04 7.31 9.74
C LYS A 111 -10.58 7.20 9.27
N ILE A 112 -10.30 7.65 8.07
CA ILE A 112 -8.97 7.72 7.51
C ILE A 112 -8.34 9.04 7.94
N ASN A 113 -7.15 8.98 8.57
CA ASN A 113 -6.42 10.19 8.94
C ASN A 113 -5.97 10.93 7.68
N ASN A 114 -6.38 12.18 7.57
CA ASN A 114 -6.14 13.01 6.39
C ASN A 114 -6.00 14.48 6.80
N GLN A 115 -5.33 15.25 5.96
CA GLN A 115 -5.10 16.68 6.15
C GLN A 115 -5.17 17.41 4.81
N ILE A 116 -5.95 18.49 4.75
CA ILE A 116 -5.89 19.43 3.62
C ILE A 116 -4.68 20.35 3.83
N LEU A 117 -3.89 20.52 2.78
CA LEU A 117 -2.70 21.36 2.73
C LEU A 117 -2.85 22.37 1.60
N TYR A 118 -2.50 23.61 1.87
CA TYR A 118 -2.50 24.69 0.89
C TYR A 118 -1.07 25.09 0.51
N LYS A 119 -0.94 26.05 -0.41
CA LYS A 119 0.32 26.44 -1.06
C LYS A 119 1.51 26.54 -0.10
N ASP A 120 1.35 27.24 1.02
CA ASP A 120 2.46 27.50 1.97
C ASP A 120 2.92 26.23 2.69
N ASP A 121 1.99 25.37 3.07
CA ASP A 121 2.32 24.06 3.65
C ASP A 121 2.98 23.15 2.62
N LEU A 122 2.49 23.20 1.38
CA LEU A 122 3.03 22.39 0.30
C LEU A 122 4.43 22.84 -0.10
N LEU A 123 4.68 24.15 -0.13
CA LEU A 123 6.02 24.68 -0.34
C LEU A 123 7.00 24.18 0.73
N LYS A 124 6.62 24.25 2.01
CA LYS A 124 7.45 23.75 3.13
C LYS A 124 7.69 22.26 3.06
N LYS A 125 6.67 21.46 2.67
CA LYS A 125 6.74 19.98 2.69
C LYS A 125 7.33 19.38 1.42
N LEU A 126 7.08 19.98 0.26
CA LEU A 126 7.45 19.45 -1.05
C LEU A 126 8.53 20.27 -1.77
N GLY A 127 8.88 21.44 -1.24
CA GLY A 127 9.89 22.32 -1.83
C GLY A 127 9.49 22.95 -3.18
N THR A 128 8.18 23.01 -3.49
CA THR A 128 7.70 23.53 -4.77
C THR A 128 6.42 24.33 -4.62
N GLU A 129 6.28 25.39 -5.41
CA GLU A 129 5.06 26.20 -5.50
C GLU A 129 4.07 25.71 -6.59
N PHE A 130 4.41 24.63 -7.29
CA PHE A 130 3.60 24.10 -8.38
C PHE A 130 2.20 23.72 -7.92
N TYR A 131 2.10 23.03 -6.78
CA TYR A 131 0.80 22.62 -6.25
C TYR A 131 0.15 23.73 -5.44
N LYS A 132 -1.17 23.88 -5.59
CA LYS A 132 -1.97 24.90 -4.91
C LYS A 132 -2.75 24.34 -3.72
N ILE A 133 -3.13 23.07 -3.83
CA ILE A 133 -3.88 22.36 -2.80
C ILE A 133 -3.55 20.86 -2.87
N ALA A 134 -3.53 20.21 -1.73
CA ALA A 134 -3.42 18.75 -1.63
C ALA A 134 -4.16 18.19 -0.43
N ILE A 135 -4.52 16.92 -0.50
CA ILE A 135 -4.84 16.11 0.66
C ILE A 135 -3.66 15.19 0.94
N TYR A 136 -3.14 15.26 2.14
CA TYR A 136 -2.17 14.30 2.64
C TYR A 136 -2.86 13.19 3.42
N THR A 137 -2.45 11.96 3.20
CA THR A 137 -2.84 10.80 4.00
C THR A 137 -1.59 10.03 4.37
N ASN A 138 -1.55 9.47 5.58
CA ASN A 138 -0.41 8.67 6.04
C ASN A 138 -0.51 7.17 5.65
N PHE A 139 -1.31 6.87 4.66
CA PHE A 139 -1.74 5.52 4.28
C PHE A 139 -0.84 4.79 3.28
N ILE A 140 0.22 5.41 2.78
CA ILE A 140 1.14 4.70 1.89
C ILE A 140 2.39 4.30 2.65
N LYS A 141 2.74 3.03 2.47
CA LYS A 141 4.02 2.46 2.82
C LYS A 141 4.81 2.20 1.55
N PHE A 142 6.07 2.35 1.62
CA PHE A 142 6.97 2.15 0.49
C PHE A 142 8.00 1.08 0.85
N CYS A 143 8.27 0.21 -0.11
CA CYS A 143 9.34 -0.76 -0.04
C CYS A 143 10.14 -0.66 -1.34
N SER A 144 11.33 -0.10 -1.29
CA SER A 144 12.15 0.11 -2.49
C SER A 144 12.70 -1.17 -3.09
N LYS A 145 12.64 -2.28 -2.34
CA LYS A 145 13.21 -3.57 -2.75
C LYS A 145 12.14 -4.69 -2.73
N PRO A 146 11.07 -4.61 -3.52
CA PRO A 146 10.01 -5.63 -3.51
C PRO A 146 10.50 -7.02 -3.90
N LEU A 147 11.51 -7.10 -4.77
CA LEU A 147 12.17 -8.35 -5.15
C LEU A 147 12.76 -9.09 -3.94
N LYS A 148 13.38 -8.39 -3.00
CA LYS A 148 13.96 -9.01 -1.79
C LYS A 148 12.89 -9.70 -0.93
N GLN A 149 11.70 -9.16 -0.85
CA GLN A 149 10.59 -9.80 -0.12
C GLN A 149 10.18 -11.12 -0.77
N VAL A 150 10.05 -11.13 -2.09
CA VAL A 150 9.66 -12.34 -2.84
C VAL A 150 10.72 -13.42 -2.73
N ILE A 151 11.99 -13.08 -2.92
CA ILE A 151 13.11 -14.02 -2.79
C ILE A 151 13.21 -14.55 -1.36
N PHE A 152 13.01 -13.71 -0.34
CA PHE A 152 13.05 -14.14 1.05
C PHE A 152 11.95 -15.17 1.34
N ILE A 153 10.71 -14.93 0.91
CA ILE A 153 9.61 -15.88 1.07
C ILE A 153 9.92 -17.20 0.36
N TYR A 154 10.48 -17.13 -0.84
CA TYR A 154 10.91 -18.30 -1.59
C TYR A 154 11.94 -19.12 -0.80
N ASN A 155 13.03 -18.50 -0.35
CA ASN A 155 14.09 -19.16 0.40
C ASN A 155 13.58 -19.77 1.72
N PHE A 156 12.66 -19.08 2.42
CA PHE A 156 12.08 -19.59 3.65
C PHE A 156 11.28 -20.89 3.44
N ILE A 157 10.57 -21.01 2.32
CA ILE A 157 9.74 -22.17 2.02
C ILE A 157 10.59 -23.37 1.60
N PHE A 158 11.71 -23.14 0.92
CA PHE A 158 12.52 -24.21 0.32
C PHE A 158 13.75 -24.62 1.13
N ASN A 159 14.18 -23.80 2.08
CA ASN A 159 15.36 -24.07 2.92
C ASN A 159 15.01 -24.34 4.41
N SER A 160 13.74 -24.34 4.76
CA SER A 160 13.23 -24.76 6.07
C SER A 160 12.62 -26.16 5.98
#